data_e6bdf097d3875af7fe2829eb0f4bf8b1
#
_entry.id   e6bdf097d3875af7fe2829eb0f4bf8b1
#
_cell.length_a   1.000
_cell.length_b   1.000
_cell.length_c   1.000
_cell.angle_alpha   90.00
_cell.angle_beta   90.00
_cell.angle_gamma   90.00
#
_symmetry.space_group_name_H-M   'P 1'
#
loop_
_entity.id
_entity.type
_entity.pdbx_description
1 polymer ?
#
loop_
_entity_poly.entity_id
_entity_poly.type
_entity_poly.pdbx_seq_one_letter_code
_entity_poly.pdbx_strand_id
1 'polypeptide(L)'
;MNKDKADHYDLIALGAGSGGIATANRAASYGARCAIIEADSALGGTCVNRGCVPKKVMWYGAAMSHALDDASGYGFDIVKQGFDWKRLVTAREAYIDRINKSYENTLAKAPVDVLHGHGKLLDANTVQVGDKVLTAERIILAPGGEPTQPNVPGADIGITSDGFFELQEQPKRVAVVGAGYIAVELAGMMAALGSETTMVLRKDKVLREFDEMLSERLEAEMRAGGITFVTKFGLASVERQGDGIVLIDGDGNKSATFDCVIWAIGRRPKTDDIGLDTAGVEMDKRGFVPVDEYQQTNVKSVFAVGDVTGAAQLTPVAIAAGRRLADRLYNNMTDRKVDLSLIPTVVFSHPAIGTVGLTEAQAREKHGDSIKVYKAEFTPMYAVFAAHQQKTALKLIVQGDNERVVGCHLIGLGVDEMLQGFAVAIRMGATKKDFDDTIAIHPTSSEELVTLR
;
A
#
# COMPACT_ATOMS: atom_id res chain seq x y z
N MET A 1 -32.54 -31.29 -22.54
CA MET A 1 -31.84 -30.12 -21.98
C MET A 1 -30.43 -30.59 -21.62
N ASN A 2 -29.43 -30.21 -22.41
CA ASN A 2 -28.04 -30.61 -22.17
C ASN A 2 -27.52 -29.97 -20.88
N LYS A 3 -27.33 -30.80 -19.84
CA LYS A 3 -26.84 -30.41 -18.51
C LYS A 3 -25.32 -30.27 -18.39
N ASP A 4 -24.53 -30.41 -19.47
CA ASP A 4 -23.11 -30.62 -19.43
C ASP A 4 -22.28 -29.61 -20.28
N LYS A 5 -22.79 -28.43 -20.59
CA LYS A 5 -21.92 -27.40 -21.16
C LYS A 5 -21.50 -26.46 -20.03
N ALA A 6 -20.22 -26.55 -19.63
CA ALA A 6 -19.60 -25.56 -18.76
C ALA A 6 -19.86 -24.15 -19.31
N ASP A 7 -20.23 -23.20 -18.46
CA ASP A 7 -20.35 -21.80 -18.87
C ASP A 7 -19.01 -21.31 -19.41
N HIS A 8 -19.00 -20.81 -20.65
CA HIS A 8 -17.78 -20.38 -21.33
C HIS A 8 -17.68 -18.85 -21.34
N TYR A 9 -16.50 -18.32 -21.00
CA TYR A 9 -16.18 -16.91 -20.97
C TYR A 9 -14.97 -16.59 -21.84
N ASP A 10 -14.86 -15.35 -22.30
CA ASP A 10 -13.64 -14.86 -22.94
C ASP A 10 -12.55 -14.64 -21.88
N LEU A 11 -12.96 -14.20 -20.66
CA LEU A 11 -12.07 -13.94 -19.54
C LEU A 11 -12.70 -14.31 -18.20
N ILE A 12 -11.96 -15.04 -17.37
CA ILE A 12 -12.28 -15.22 -15.94
C ILE A 12 -11.17 -14.58 -15.08
N ALA A 13 -11.55 -13.72 -14.15
CA ALA A 13 -10.64 -13.17 -13.14
C ALA A 13 -10.86 -13.89 -11.80
N LEU A 14 -9.79 -14.43 -11.21
CA LEU A 14 -9.76 -14.96 -9.85
C LEU A 14 -9.37 -13.85 -8.87
N GLY A 15 -10.34 -13.32 -8.16
CA GLY A 15 -10.24 -12.20 -7.22
C GLY A 15 -10.90 -10.92 -7.74
N ALA A 16 -11.81 -10.36 -6.92
CA ALA A 16 -12.47 -9.06 -7.16
C ALA A 16 -11.75 -7.89 -6.46
N GLY A 17 -10.44 -7.97 -6.37
CA GLY A 17 -9.61 -6.84 -5.98
C GLY A 17 -9.38 -5.85 -7.14
N SER A 18 -8.54 -4.85 -6.89
CA SER A 18 -8.27 -3.75 -7.83
C SER A 18 -7.83 -4.22 -9.22
N GLY A 19 -6.97 -5.26 -9.29
CA GLY A 19 -6.48 -5.81 -10.56
C GLY A 19 -7.56 -6.58 -11.33
N GLY A 20 -8.28 -7.49 -10.65
CA GLY A 20 -9.32 -8.32 -11.28
C GLY A 20 -10.48 -7.50 -11.81
N ILE A 21 -11.05 -6.61 -10.99
CA ILE A 21 -12.14 -5.70 -11.41
C ILE A 21 -11.70 -4.81 -12.58
N ALA A 22 -10.50 -4.21 -12.50
CA ALA A 22 -10.03 -3.33 -13.55
C ALA A 22 -9.82 -4.06 -14.89
N THR A 23 -9.33 -5.30 -14.84
CA THR A 23 -9.13 -6.13 -16.02
C THR A 23 -10.47 -6.54 -16.64
N ALA A 24 -11.38 -7.12 -15.85
CA ALA A 24 -12.66 -7.61 -16.32
C ALA A 24 -13.53 -6.48 -16.87
N ASN A 25 -13.67 -5.36 -16.15
CA ASN A 25 -14.42 -4.20 -16.63
C ASN A 25 -13.87 -3.64 -17.94
N ARG A 26 -12.53 -3.57 -18.06
CA ARG A 26 -11.90 -3.06 -19.28
C ARG A 26 -12.10 -4.01 -20.47
N ALA A 27 -11.96 -5.31 -20.25
CA ALA A 27 -12.23 -6.32 -21.29
C ALA A 27 -13.69 -6.29 -21.71
N ALA A 28 -14.62 -6.24 -20.75
CA ALA A 28 -16.05 -6.15 -21.00
C ALA A 28 -16.44 -4.89 -21.79
N SER A 29 -15.76 -3.75 -21.57
CA SER A 29 -15.97 -2.53 -22.35
C SER A 29 -15.60 -2.68 -23.84
N TYR A 30 -14.85 -3.70 -24.18
CA TYR A 30 -14.51 -4.10 -25.56
C TYR A 30 -15.37 -5.25 -26.09
N GLY A 31 -16.41 -5.64 -25.35
CA GLY A 31 -17.37 -6.66 -25.75
C GLY A 31 -17.05 -8.09 -25.31
N ALA A 32 -15.99 -8.29 -24.50
CA ALA A 32 -15.67 -9.61 -23.96
C ALA A 32 -16.71 -10.04 -22.89
N ARG A 33 -17.13 -11.29 -22.92
CA ARG A 33 -17.92 -11.92 -21.85
C ARG A 33 -17.00 -12.31 -20.70
N CYS A 34 -17.16 -11.66 -19.57
CA CYS A 34 -16.24 -11.79 -18.42
C CYS A 34 -16.94 -12.39 -17.20
N ALA A 35 -16.18 -13.14 -16.39
CA ALA A 35 -16.57 -13.49 -15.04
C ALA A 35 -15.51 -13.07 -14.03
N ILE A 36 -15.93 -12.72 -12.82
CA ILE A 36 -15.08 -12.50 -11.65
C ILE A 36 -15.49 -13.49 -10.58
N ILE A 37 -14.51 -14.19 -10.01
CA ILE A 37 -14.74 -15.12 -8.91
C ILE A 37 -14.10 -14.51 -7.66
N GLU A 38 -14.91 -14.30 -6.60
CA GLU A 38 -14.47 -13.68 -5.36
C GLU A 38 -14.77 -14.57 -4.15
N ALA A 39 -13.74 -14.84 -3.37
CA ALA A 39 -13.85 -15.68 -2.19
C ALA A 39 -14.50 -14.96 -0.99
N ASP A 40 -14.25 -13.64 -0.88
CA ASP A 40 -14.85 -12.81 0.16
C ASP A 40 -16.30 -12.42 -0.21
N SER A 41 -17.08 -12.03 0.80
CA SER A 41 -18.46 -11.55 0.59
C SER A 41 -18.52 -10.16 -0.03
N ALA A 42 -17.47 -9.35 0.13
CA ALA A 42 -17.39 -7.97 -0.35
C ALA A 42 -16.41 -7.81 -1.51
N LEU A 43 -16.79 -7.00 -2.50
CA LEU A 43 -15.93 -6.66 -3.62
C LEU A 43 -14.89 -5.58 -3.26
N GLY A 44 -13.88 -5.37 -4.10
CA GLY A 44 -12.86 -4.32 -3.94
C GLY A 44 -11.56 -4.79 -3.29
N GLY A 45 -11.54 -6.01 -2.75
CA GLY A 45 -10.35 -6.65 -2.18
C GLY A 45 -9.74 -5.88 -1.00
N THR A 46 -8.46 -6.11 -0.73
CA THR A 46 -7.73 -5.50 0.40
C THR A 46 -7.81 -3.97 0.38
N CYS A 47 -7.66 -3.33 -0.78
CA CYS A 47 -7.63 -1.87 -0.88
C CYS A 47 -8.89 -1.21 -0.29
N VAL A 48 -10.07 -1.71 -0.64
CA VAL A 48 -11.35 -1.13 -0.21
C VAL A 48 -11.70 -1.56 1.22
N ASN A 49 -11.48 -2.83 1.54
CA ASN A 49 -12.04 -3.41 2.77
C ASN A 49 -11.09 -3.40 3.97
N ARG A 50 -9.75 -3.54 3.74
CA ARG A 50 -8.74 -3.75 4.81
C ARG A 50 -7.40 -3.06 4.49
N GLY A 51 -7.43 -1.95 3.74
CA GLY A 51 -6.20 -1.29 3.27
C GLY A 51 -6.36 0.19 3.03
N CYS A 52 -6.17 0.62 1.78
CA CYS A 52 -6.06 2.03 1.39
C CYS A 52 -7.23 2.89 1.87
N VAL A 53 -8.47 2.43 1.68
CA VAL A 53 -9.66 3.20 2.00
C VAL A 53 -9.83 3.37 3.51
N PRO A 54 -9.97 2.31 4.32
CA PRO A 54 -10.11 2.46 5.76
C PRO A 54 -8.89 3.14 6.38
N LYS A 55 -7.68 2.87 5.90
CA LYS A 55 -6.46 3.51 6.37
C LYS A 55 -6.48 5.02 6.14
N LYS A 56 -6.83 5.48 4.92
CA LYS A 56 -6.82 6.93 4.61
C LYS A 56 -7.87 7.68 5.44
N VAL A 57 -9.03 7.08 5.70
CA VAL A 57 -10.05 7.65 6.60
C VAL A 57 -9.50 7.83 8.02
N MET A 58 -8.84 6.80 8.56
CA MET A 58 -8.25 6.85 9.91
C MET A 58 -7.04 7.78 9.97
N TRP A 59 -6.25 7.87 8.91
CA TRP A 59 -5.15 8.83 8.79
C TRP A 59 -5.63 10.28 8.86
N TYR A 60 -6.78 10.61 8.22
CA TYR A 60 -7.40 11.93 8.39
C TYR A 60 -7.89 12.14 9.83
N GLY A 61 -8.40 11.11 10.51
CA GLY A 61 -8.73 11.18 11.92
C GLY A 61 -7.51 11.53 12.79
N ALA A 62 -6.37 10.91 12.51
CA ALA A 62 -5.09 11.24 13.14
C ALA A 62 -4.61 12.67 12.83
N ALA A 63 -4.72 13.09 11.56
CA ALA A 63 -4.39 14.46 11.15
C ALA A 63 -5.26 15.51 11.87
N MET A 64 -6.56 15.23 12.06
CA MET A 64 -7.44 16.09 12.86
C MET A 64 -7.02 16.17 14.31
N SER A 65 -6.55 15.06 14.92
CA SER A 65 -6.01 15.07 16.28
C SER A 65 -4.81 16.03 16.39
N HIS A 66 -3.85 15.94 15.45
CA HIS A 66 -2.70 16.86 15.41
C HIS A 66 -3.14 18.32 15.21
N ALA A 67 -4.09 18.59 14.31
CA ALA A 67 -4.60 19.94 14.07
C ALA A 67 -5.27 20.56 15.32
N LEU A 68 -5.94 19.74 16.16
CA LEU A 68 -6.49 20.18 17.44
C LEU A 68 -5.40 20.53 18.45
N ASP A 69 -4.30 19.78 18.47
CA ASP A 69 -3.16 20.05 19.33
C ASP A 69 -2.43 21.35 18.90
N ASP A 70 -2.36 21.62 17.60
CA ASP A 70 -1.75 22.84 17.02
C ASP A 70 -2.62 24.10 17.15
N ALA A 71 -3.92 23.96 17.34
CA ALA A 71 -4.90 25.04 17.27
C ALA A 71 -4.63 26.18 18.25
N SER A 72 -4.06 25.88 19.43
CA SER A 72 -3.74 26.91 20.43
C SER A 72 -2.69 27.91 19.94
N GLY A 73 -1.71 27.47 19.15
CA GLY A 73 -0.71 28.35 18.54
C GLY A 73 -1.31 29.33 17.54
N TYR A 74 -2.47 29.02 16.98
CA TYR A 74 -3.26 29.88 16.09
C TYR A 74 -4.32 30.73 16.79
N GLY A 75 -4.31 30.74 18.13
CA GLY A 75 -5.21 31.57 18.93
C GLY A 75 -6.57 30.94 19.23
N PHE A 76 -6.76 29.63 18.96
CA PHE A 76 -7.96 28.94 19.37
C PHE A 76 -7.82 28.41 20.80
N ASP A 77 -8.78 28.72 21.66
CA ASP A 77 -8.89 28.13 23.00
C ASP A 77 -9.79 26.88 22.93
N ILE A 78 -9.14 25.72 22.78
CA ILE A 78 -9.82 24.43 22.57
C ILE A 78 -9.48 23.48 23.71
N VAL A 79 -10.51 22.84 24.27
CA VAL A 79 -10.37 21.74 25.22
C VAL A 79 -10.71 20.41 24.52
N LYS A 80 -9.71 19.57 24.30
CA LYS A 80 -9.88 18.21 23.74
C LYS A 80 -10.41 17.30 24.86
N GLN A 81 -11.72 17.00 24.85
CA GLN A 81 -12.37 16.18 25.88
C GLN A 81 -12.12 14.68 25.71
N GLY A 82 -11.76 14.20 24.50
CA GLY A 82 -11.50 12.80 24.22
C GLY A 82 -11.66 12.46 22.75
N PHE A 83 -11.49 11.17 22.46
CA PHE A 83 -11.67 10.58 21.15
C PHE A 83 -12.58 9.34 21.25
N ASP A 84 -13.58 9.24 20.39
CA ASP A 84 -14.48 8.11 20.30
C ASP A 84 -14.11 7.20 19.12
N TRP A 85 -13.34 6.16 19.41
CA TRP A 85 -12.92 5.14 18.46
C TRP A 85 -14.10 4.48 17.74
N LYS A 86 -15.13 4.09 18.50
CA LYS A 86 -16.30 3.39 17.97
C LYS A 86 -17.06 4.24 16.94
N ARG A 87 -17.16 5.54 17.20
CA ARG A 87 -17.79 6.50 16.27
C ARG A 87 -17.00 6.58 14.96
N LEU A 88 -15.65 6.66 15.02
CA LEU A 88 -14.82 6.66 13.82
C LEU A 88 -14.95 5.36 13.04
N VAL A 89 -14.86 4.20 13.72
CA VAL A 89 -15.01 2.88 13.10
C VAL A 89 -16.38 2.74 12.42
N THR A 90 -17.48 3.11 13.11
CA THR A 90 -18.83 3.05 12.54
C THR A 90 -18.96 3.89 11.27
N ALA A 91 -18.40 5.11 11.26
CA ALA A 91 -18.42 6.00 10.09
C ALA A 91 -17.58 5.43 8.94
N ARG A 92 -16.42 4.84 9.25
CA ARG A 92 -15.53 4.18 8.30
C ARG A 92 -16.22 2.98 7.63
N GLU A 93 -16.82 2.09 8.39
CA GLU A 93 -17.54 0.92 7.87
C GLU A 93 -18.72 1.35 6.96
N ALA A 94 -19.51 2.32 7.39
CA ALA A 94 -20.60 2.85 6.55
C ALA A 94 -20.08 3.48 5.23
N TYR A 95 -18.87 4.01 5.22
CA TYR A 95 -18.22 4.50 4.00
C TYR A 95 -17.76 3.37 3.09
N ILE A 96 -17.15 2.31 3.65
CA ILE A 96 -16.74 1.11 2.91
C ILE A 96 -17.96 0.43 2.27
N ASP A 97 -19.05 0.26 3.01
CA ASP A 97 -20.31 -0.31 2.49
C ASP A 97 -20.84 0.46 1.27
N ARG A 98 -20.76 1.80 1.29
CA ARG A 98 -21.15 2.60 0.13
C ARG A 98 -20.27 2.34 -1.10
N ILE A 99 -18.96 2.14 -0.89
CA ILE A 99 -18.03 1.84 -1.98
C ILE A 99 -18.34 0.44 -2.53
N ASN A 100 -18.56 -0.56 -1.68
CA ASN A 100 -18.91 -1.92 -2.09
C ASN A 100 -20.19 -1.94 -2.94
N LYS A 101 -21.25 -1.26 -2.49
CA LYS A 101 -22.50 -1.09 -3.26
C LYS A 101 -22.26 -0.39 -4.61
N SER A 102 -21.33 0.56 -4.67
CA SER A 102 -20.96 1.21 -5.94
C SER A 102 -20.28 0.24 -6.90
N TYR A 103 -19.41 -0.66 -6.41
CA TYR A 103 -18.81 -1.72 -7.24
C TYR A 103 -19.86 -2.70 -7.74
N GLU A 104 -20.74 -3.19 -6.87
CA GLU A 104 -21.85 -4.08 -7.24
C GLU A 104 -22.71 -3.46 -8.35
N ASN A 105 -23.13 -2.21 -8.17
CA ASN A 105 -23.93 -1.48 -9.15
C ASN A 105 -23.20 -1.26 -10.49
N THR A 106 -21.89 -1.07 -10.45
CA THR A 106 -21.07 -0.87 -11.65
C THR A 106 -20.92 -2.18 -12.43
N LEU A 107 -20.64 -3.28 -11.74
CA LEU A 107 -20.50 -4.60 -12.35
C LEU A 107 -21.84 -5.12 -12.87
N ALA A 108 -22.95 -4.89 -12.17
CA ALA A 108 -24.29 -5.27 -12.63
C ALA A 108 -24.73 -4.58 -13.95
N LYS A 109 -24.11 -3.45 -14.29
CA LYS A 109 -24.35 -2.73 -15.55
C LYS A 109 -23.41 -3.15 -16.69
N ALA A 110 -22.35 -3.88 -16.38
CA ALA A 110 -21.38 -4.38 -17.34
C ALA A 110 -21.68 -5.85 -17.66
N PRO A 111 -21.26 -6.38 -18.83
CA PRO A 111 -21.38 -7.81 -19.16
C PRO A 111 -20.32 -8.63 -18.38
N VAL A 112 -20.37 -8.54 -17.04
CA VAL A 112 -19.46 -9.19 -16.10
C VAL A 112 -20.28 -9.96 -15.08
N ASP A 113 -20.19 -11.27 -15.10
CA ASP A 113 -20.81 -12.13 -14.09
C ASP A 113 -19.94 -12.17 -12.84
N VAL A 114 -20.52 -11.96 -11.65
CA VAL A 114 -19.82 -12.08 -10.36
C VAL A 114 -20.28 -13.35 -9.67
N LEU A 115 -19.32 -14.24 -9.36
CA LEU A 115 -19.56 -15.47 -8.63
C LEU A 115 -18.83 -15.44 -7.31
N HIS A 116 -19.56 -15.64 -6.20
CA HIS A 116 -18.95 -15.74 -4.88
C HIS A 116 -18.56 -17.18 -4.56
N GLY A 117 -17.36 -17.35 -4.06
CA GLY A 117 -16.77 -18.63 -3.68
C GLY A 117 -15.27 -18.70 -3.97
N HIS A 118 -14.62 -19.70 -3.40
CA HIS A 118 -13.21 -19.97 -3.66
C HIS A 118 -13.02 -20.54 -5.06
N GLY A 119 -12.32 -19.81 -5.92
CA GLY A 119 -12.00 -20.22 -7.29
C GLY A 119 -10.74 -21.07 -7.33
N LYS A 120 -10.79 -22.22 -8.01
CA LYS A 120 -9.67 -23.14 -8.18
C LYS A 120 -9.48 -23.53 -9.63
N LEU A 121 -8.27 -23.44 -10.14
CA LEU A 121 -7.89 -23.94 -11.44
C LEU A 121 -7.94 -25.47 -11.48
N LEU A 122 -8.62 -26.04 -12.46
CA LEU A 122 -8.60 -27.48 -12.77
C LEU A 122 -7.62 -27.79 -13.88
N ASP A 123 -7.39 -26.83 -14.78
CA ASP A 123 -6.39 -26.83 -15.85
C ASP A 123 -6.14 -25.38 -16.32
N ALA A 124 -5.43 -25.22 -17.43
CA ALA A 124 -5.05 -23.93 -18.01
C ALA A 124 -6.24 -23.07 -18.49
N ASN A 125 -7.44 -23.61 -18.62
CA ASN A 125 -8.62 -22.94 -19.15
C ASN A 125 -9.90 -23.20 -18.34
N THR A 126 -9.82 -24.00 -17.27
CA THR A 126 -10.98 -24.44 -16.48
C THR A 126 -10.85 -24.02 -15.03
N VAL A 127 -11.90 -23.41 -14.50
CA VAL A 127 -11.99 -22.95 -13.10
C VAL A 127 -13.21 -23.58 -12.43
N GLN A 128 -13.03 -24.10 -11.24
CA GLN A 128 -14.09 -24.53 -10.34
C GLN A 128 -14.41 -23.46 -9.31
N VAL A 129 -15.69 -23.22 -9.04
CA VAL A 129 -16.18 -22.41 -7.93
C VAL A 129 -17.41 -23.07 -7.31
N GLY A 130 -17.30 -23.60 -6.08
CA GLY A 130 -18.30 -24.48 -5.50
C GLY A 130 -18.57 -25.68 -6.41
N ASP A 131 -19.85 -25.93 -6.77
CA ASP A 131 -20.26 -27.03 -7.65
C ASP A 131 -20.21 -26.66 -9.14
N LYS A 132 -19.85 -25.42 -9.49
CA LYS A 132 -19.80 -24.97 -10.89
C LYS A 132 -18.41 -25.16 -11.47
N VAL A 133 -18.39 -25.59 -12.74
CA VAL A 133 -17.17 -25.66 -13.56
C VAL A 133 -17.34 -24.69 -14.71
N LEU A 134 -16.44 -23.74 -14.85
CA LEU A 134 -16.42 -22.67 -15.83
C LEU A 134 -15.19 -22.83 -16.71
N THR A 135 -15.33 -22.45 -17.99
CA THR A 135 -14.19 -22.41 -18.92
C THR A 135 -13.95 -21.01 -19.44
N ALA A 136 -12.71 -20.68 -19.76
CA ALA A 136 -12.36 -19.41 -20.36
C ALA A 136 -11.22 -19.53 -21.38
N GLU A 137 -11.23 -18.62 -22.38
CA GLU A 137 -10.07 -18.46 -23.24
C GLU A 137 -8.86 -17.93 -22.47
N ARG A 138 -9.10 -17.06 -21.47
CA ARG A 138 -8.07 -16.43 -20.64
C ARG A 138 -8.47 -16.39 -19.17
N ILE A 139 -7.52 -16.72 -18.32
CA ILE A 139 -7.67 -16.66 -16.86
C ILE A 139 -6.71 -15.61 -16.31
N ILE A 140 -7.22 -14.74 -15.44
CA ILE A 140 -6.45 -13.67 -14.77
C ILE A 140 -6.35 -14.00 -13.29
N LEU A 141 -5.15 -14.30 -12.82
CA LEU A 141 -4.86 -14.48 -11.41
C LEU A 141 -4.73 -13.12 -10.75
N ALA A 142 -5.67 -12.78 -9.87
CA ALA A 142 -5.68 -11.53 -9.12
C ALA A 142 -6.09 -11.74 -7.64
N PRO A 143 -5.63 -12.82 -6.96
CA PRO A 143 -6.04 -13.13 -5.60
C PRO A 143 -5.45 -12.15 -4.57
N GLY A 144 -4.48 -11.32 -4.98
CA GLY A 144 -3.80 -10.36 -4.12
C GLY A 144 -2.78 -11.01 -3.18
N GLY A 145 -2.62 -10.39 -2.02
CA GLY A 145 -1.75 -10.86 -0.95
C GLY A 145 -2.43 -10.75 0.41
N GLU A 146 -1.83 -11.37 1.41
CA GLU A 146 -2.28 -11.34 2.79
C GLU A 146 -1.14 -10.96 3.75
N PRO A 147 -1.45 -10.44 4.96
CA PRO A 147 -0.43 -10.12 5.95
C PRO A 147 0.31 -11.37 6.42
N THR A 148 1.60 -11.21 6.72
CA THR A 148 2.42 -12.29 7.28
C THR A 148 2.42 -12.20 8.80
N GLN A 149 2.23 -13.34 9.47
CA GLN A 149 2.48 -13.52 10.90
C GLN A 149 3.88 -14.11 11.13
N PRO A 150 4.54 -13.80 12.26
CA PRO A 150 5.81 -14.43 12.59
C PRO A 150 5.62 -15.91 12.93
N ASN A 151 6.59 -16.73 12.53
CA ASN A 151 6.60 -18.16 12.87
C ASN A 151 7.32 -18.37 14.20
N VAL A 152 6.71 -17.94 15.30
CA VAL A 152 7.22 -18.10 16.67
C VAL A 152 6.07 -18.54 17.60
N PRO A 153 6.36 -19.23 18.71
CA PRO A 153 5.33 -19.59 19.70
C PRO A 153 4.54 -18.37 20.19
N GLY A 154 3.22 -18.49 20.26
CA GLY A 154 2.30 -17.44 20.72
C GLY A 154 2.05 -16.31 19.72
N ALA A 155 2.49 -16.41 18.47
CA ALA A 155 2.24 -15.40 17.44
C ALA A 155 0.74 -15.14 17.18
N ASP A 156 -0.10 -16.13 17.41
CA ASP A 156 -1.56 -16.10 17.32
C ASP A 156 -2.23 -15.19 18.36
N ILE A 157 -1.52 -14.79 19.42
CA ILE A 157 -1.99 -13.83 20.43
C ILE A 157 -2.09 -12.42 19.85
N GLY A 158 -1.22 -12.08 18.89
CA GLY A 158 -1.24 -10.81 18.18
C GLY A 158 -2.18 -10.81 16.97
N ILE A 159 -2.44 -9.63 16.42
CA ILE A 159 -3.26 -9.43 15.23
C ILE A 159 -2.41 -8.95 14.05
N THR A 160 -2.92 -9.09 12.84
CA THR A 160 -2.30 -8.52 11.64
C THR A 160 -2.88 -7.14 11.30
N SER A 161 -2.44 -6.52 10.19
CA SER A 161 -3.06 -5.31 9.66
C SER A 161 -4.55 -5.50 9.34
N ASP A 162 -4.99 -6.70 8.99
CA ASP A 162 -6.40 -6.99 8.76
C ASP A 162 -7.18 -6.93 10.08
N GLY A 163 -6.65 -7.58 11.14
CA GLY A 163 -7.22 -7.50 12.49
C GLY A 163 -7.21 -6.08 13.08
N PHE A 164 -6.26 -5.21 12.68
CA PHE A 164 -6.30 -3.80 13.08
C PHE A 164 -7.59 -3.12 12.59
N PHE A 165 -8.01 -3.39 11.35
CA PHE A 165 -9.26 -2.81 10.82
C PHE A 165 -10.51 -3.43 11.44
N GLU A 166 -10.40 -4.58 12.10
CA GLU A 166 -11.50 -5.25 12.82
C GLU A 166 -11.66 -4.77 14.27
N LEU A 167 -10.70 -3.99 14.80
CA LEU A 167 -10.75 -3.48 16.18
C LEU A 167 -11.98 -2.61 16.41
N GLN A 168 -12.85 -3.04 17.33
CA GLN A 168 -14.05 -2.30 17.75
C GLN A 168 -13.76 -1.33 18.90
N GLU A 169 -12.71 -1.58 19.68
CA GLU A 169 -12.25 -0.76 20.78
C GLU A 169 -10.79 -0.38 20.60
N GLN A 170 -10.45 0.81 21.05
CA GLN A 170 -9.06 1.30 20.96
C GLN A 170 -8.22 0.67 22.08
N PRO A 171 -7.18 -0.11 21.75
CA PRO A 171 -6.22 -0.57 22.77
C PRO A 171 -5.41 0.60 23.31
N LYS A 172 -5.15 0.61 24.63
CA LYS A 172 -4.40 1.70 25.28
C LYS A 172 -2.91 1.61 25.01
N ARG A 173 -2.33 0.40 25.10
CA ARG A 173 -0.89 0.14 24.88
C ARG A 173 -0.72 -0.80 23.71
N VAL A 174 -0.04 -0.34 22.68
CA VAL A 174 0.09 -1.05 21.41
C VAL A 174 1.55 -1.27 21.06
N ALA A 175 1.90 -2.53 20.74
CA ALA A 175 3.14 -2.82 20.03
C ALA A 175 2.85 -3.00 18.54
N VAL A 176 3.54 -2.24 17.68
CA VAL A 176 3.56 -2.47 16.23
C VAL A 176 4.88 -3.11 15.85
N VAL A 177 4.85 -4.37 15.48
CA VAL A 177 6.06 -5.14 15.13
C VAL A 177 6.28 -5.06 13.63
N GLY A 178 7.36 -4.40 13.23
CA GLY A 178 7.70 -4.18 11.82
C GLY A 178 8.34 -2.82 11.58
N ALA A 179 8.92 -2.65 10.40
CA ALA A 179 9.65 -1.43 10.01
C ALA A 179 9.24 -0.89 8.63
N GLY A 180 8.27 -1.52 7.96
CA GLY A 180 7.78 -1.12 6.64
C GLY A 180 6.71 -0.02 6.71
N TYR A 181 6.21 0.38 5.54
CA TYR A 181 5.22 1.45 5.43
C TYR A 181 3.93 1.18 6.22
N ILE A 182 3.44 -0.08 6.25
CA ILE A 182 2.28 -0.46 7.05
C ILE A 182 2.54 -0.21 8.54
N ALA A 183 3.72 -0.60 9.03
CA ALA A 183 4.07 -0.44 10.44
C ALA A 183 4.09 1.04 10.86
N VAL A 184 4.74 1.92 10.07
CA VAL A 184 4.82 3.34 10.40
C VAL A 184 3.47 4.05 10.29
N GLU A 185 2.64 3.67 9.31
CA GLU A 185 1.30 4.21 9.15
C GLU A 185 0.38 3.84 10.33
N LEU A 186 0.35 2.54 10.70
CA LEU A 186 -0.48 2.07 11.82
C LEU A 186 0.01 2.64 13.15
N ALA A 187 1.32 2.66 13.41
CA ALA A 187 1.89 3.23 14.63
C ALA A 187 1.57 4.72 14.76
N GLY A 188 1.73 5.49 13.68
CA GLY A 188 1.41 6.93 13.65
C GLY A 188 -0.07 7.20 13.95
N MET A 189 -0.98 6.43 13.34
CA MET A 189 -2.43 6.57 13.59
C MET A 189 -2.79 6.23 15.03
N MET A 190 -2.26 5.12 15.59
CA MET A 190 -2.56 4.72 16.97
C MET A 190 -2.09 5.76 17.97
N ALA A 191 -0.85 6.26 17.81
CA ALA A 191 -0.29 7.30 18.68
C ALA A 191 -1.09 8.60 18.62
N ALA A 192 -1.38 9.10 17.41
CA ALA A 192 -2.13 10.34 17.22
C ALA A 192 -3.57 10.27 17.78
N LEU A 193 -4.17 9.10 17.77
CA LEU A 193 -5.51 8.87 18.32
C LEU A 193 -5.49 8.56 19.83
N GLY A 194 -4.33 8.53 20.49
CA GLY A 194 -4.20 8.48 21.94
C GLY A 194 -3.76 7.15 22.54
N SER A 195 -3.34 6.17 21.74
CA SER A 195 -2.72 4.94 22.26
C SER A 195 -1.24 5.16 22.58
N GLU A 196 -0.77 4.64 23.70
CA GLU A 196 0.66 4.50 23.98
C GLU A 196 1.26 3.49 23.02
N THR A 197 2.08 3.95 22.07
CA THR A 197 2.52 3.16 20.94
C THR A 197 4.02 2.88 20.97
N THR A 198 4.37 1.62 20.82
CA THR A 198 5.76 1.16 20.72
C THR A 198 5.97 0.47 19.37
N MET A 199 6.94 0.93 18.60
CA MET A 199 7.43 0.19 17.43
C MET A 199 8.53 -0.79 17.82
N VAL A 200 8.37 -2.05 17.45
CA VAL A 200 9.35 -3.11 17.72
C VAL A 200 10.00 -3.53 16.40
N LEU A 201 11.28 -3.23 16.25
CA LEU A 201 12.04 -3.39 15.03
C LEU A 201 13.10 -4.50 15.16
N ARG A 202 13.18 -5.41 14.19
CA ARG A 202 14.25 -6.41 14.12
C ARG A 202 15.63 -5.79 13.86
N LYS A 203 15.68 -4.65 13.15
CA LYS A 203 16.91 -3.87 12.90
C LYS A 203 16.81 -2.50 13.55
N ASP A 204 17.58 -1.55 13.09
CA ASP A 204 17.78 -0.24 13.72
C ASP A 204 16.91 0.88 13.15
N LYS A 205 16.47 0.80 11.87
CA LYS A 205 15.75 1.88 11.15
C LYS A 205 14.42 1.40 10.57
N VAL A 206 13.45 2.31 10.47
CA VAL A 206 12.22 2.14 9.68
C VAL A 206 12.49 2.43 8.19
N LEU A 207 11.61 2.00 7.30
CA LEU A 207 11.59 2.34 5.87
C LEU A 207 12.96 2.18 5.16
N ARG A 208 13.69 1.11 5.44
CA ARG A 208 15.07 0.90 4.94
C ARG A 208 15.21 0.82 3.43
N GLU A 209 14.13 0.55 2.71
CA GLU A 209 14.08 0.52 1.24
C GLU A 209 13.83 1.91 0.63
N PHE A 210 13.55 2.91 1.46
CA PHE A 210 13.35 4.29 1.06
C PHE A 210 14.67 5.07 1.11
N ASP A 211 14.66 6.30 0.57
CA ASP A 211 15.81 7.18 0.70
C ASP A 211 16.14 7.46 2.17
N GLU A 212 17.42 7.46 2.53
CA GLU A 212 17.87 7.58 3.92
C GLU A 212 17.34 8.84 4.61
N MET A 213 17.30 9.97 3.89
CA MET A 213 16.74 11.23 4.40
C MET A 213 15.29 11.04 4.89
N LEU A 214 14.48 10.28 4.15
CA LEU A 214 13.09 10.02 4.53
C LEU A 214 12.98 9.18 5.79
N SER A 215 13.78 8.10 5.86
CA SER A 215 13.82 7.19 7.01
C SER A 215 14.22 7.92 8.29
N GLU A 216 15.32 8.69 8.24
CA GLU A 216 15.87 9.42 9.40
C GLU A 216 14.92 10.53 9.86
N ARG A 217 14.39 11.32 8.93
CA ARG A 217 13.46 12.38 9.27
C ARG A 217 12.16 11.82 9.86
N LEU A 218 11.58 10.78 9.25
CA LEU A 218 10.36 10.18 9.77
C LEU A 218 10.56 9.63 11.19
N GLU A 219 11.64 8.89 11.43
CA GLU A 219 11.91 8.33 12.76
C GLU A 219 12.06 9.44 13.82
N ALA A 220 12.74 10.53 13.48
CA ALA A 220 12.88 11.68 14.37
C ALA A 220 11.51 12.30 14.72
N GLU A 221 10.65 12.49 13.72
CA GLU A 221 9.30 13.05 13.93
C GLU A 221 8.40 12.09 14.73
N MET A 222 8.45 10.78 14.45
CA MET A 222 7.69 9.78 15.21
C MET A 222 8.10 9.72 16.67
N ARG A 223 9.40 9.81 16.96
CA ARG A 223 9.92 9.88 18.35
C ARG A 223 9.49 11.17 19.05
N ALA A 224 9.56 12.29 18.36
CA ALA A 224 9.08 13.58 18.88
C ALA A 224 7.57 13.56 19.16
N GLY A 225 6.81 12.81 18.36
CA GLY A 225 5.38 12.54 18.55
C GLY A 225 5.05 11.50 19.63
N GLY A 226 6.05 11.04 20.42
CA GLY A 226 5.86 10.17 21.59
C GLY A 226 5.85 8.67 21.28
N ILE A 227 6.19 8.24 20.07
CA ILE A 227 6.29 6.82 19.75
C ILE A 227 7.61 6.27 20.28
N THR A 228 7.52 5.21 21.08
CA THR A 228 8.70 4.49 21.58
C THR A 228 9.24 3.52 20.52
N PHE A 229 10.57 3.43 20.42
CA PHE A 229 11.23 2.49 19.50
C PHE A 229 12.09 1.49 20.25
N VAL A 230 11.78 0.22 20.12
CA VAL A 230 12.60 -0.92 20.55
C VAL A 230 13.26 -1.49 19.30
N THR A 231 14.57 -1.27 19.16
CA THR A 231 15.33 -1.68 17.98
C THR A 231 16.16 -2.94 18.25
N LYS A 232 16.56 -3.65 17.19
CA LYS A 232 17.38 -4.87 17.26
C LYS A 232 16.74 -5.97 18.12
N PHE A 233 15.41 -5.99 18.17
CA PHE A 233 14.64 -6.97 18.91
C PHE A 233 14.41 -8.22 18.06
N GLY A 234 15.12 -9.29 18.39
CA GLY A 234 15.00 -10.61 17.72
C GLY A 234 13.87 -11.42 18.34
N LEU A 235 12.62 -11.16 17.93
CA LEU A 235 11.44 -11.85 18.47
C LEU A 235 11.59 -13.39 18.44
N ALA A 236 11.46 -14.03 19.60
CA ALA A 236 11.53 -15.49 19.77
C ALA A 236 10.20 -16.09 20.22
N SER A 237 9.41 -15.39 21.04
CA SER A 237 8.08 -15.86 21.45
C SER A 237 7.21 -14.71 21.93
N VAL A 238 5.92 -15.01 22.11
CA VAL A 238 4.90 -14.10 22.62
C VAL A 238 4.16 -14.80 23.74
N GLU A 239 3.96 -14.12 24.85
CA GLU A 239 3.26 -14.67 26.02
C GLU A 239 2.21 -13.73 26.56
N ARG A 240 1.13 -14.29 27.14
CA ARG A 240 0.24 -13.52 28.00
C ARG A 240 0.85 -13.37 29.40
N GLN A 241 0.82 -12.15 29.93
CA GLN A 241 1.27 -11.85 31.28
C GLN A 241 0.21 -11.01 31.98
N GLY A 242 -0.54 -11.61 32.91
CA GLY A 242 -1.77 -11.01 33.44
C GLY A 242 -2.78 -10.75 32.30
N ASP A 243 -3.29 -9.53 32.25
CA ASP A 243 -4.27 -9.13 31.21
C ASP A 243 -3.58 -8.60 29.92
N GLY A 244 -2.26 -8.63 29.86
CA GLY A 244 -1.51 -8.10 28.73
C GLY A 244 -0.68 -9.12 27.97
N ILE A 245 0.05 -8.62 26.97
CA ILE A 245 0.89 -9.37 26.05
C ILE A 245 2.34 -8.89 26.18
N VAL A 246 3.27 -9.82 26.24
CA VAL A 246 4.72 -9.54 26.31
C VAL A 246 5.42 -10.23 25.15
N LEU A 247 6.33 -9.50 24.50
CA LEU A 247 7.24 -10.04 23.50
C LEU A 247 8.54 -10.45 24.16
N ILE A 248 9.09 -11.60 23.74
CA ILE A 248 10.35 -12.16 24.27
C ILE A 248 11.34 -12.29 23.12
N ASP A 249 12.56 -11.80 23.34
CA ASP A 249 13.63 -11.92 22.35
C ASP A 249 14.41 -13.26 22.49
N GLY A 250 15.37 -13.48 21.59
CA GLY A 250 16.20 -14.68 21.59
C GLY A 250 17.11 -14.86 22.81
N ASP A 251 17.37 -13.79 23.58
CA ASP A 251 18.17 -13.79 24.80
C ASP A 251 17.28 -13.91 26.05
N GLY A 252 15.96 -14.00 25.89
CA GLY A 252 14.99 -14.10 26.97
C GLY A 252 14.59 -12.77 27.59
N ASN A 253 14.98 -11.63 27.00
CA ASN A 253 14.56 -10.32 27.48
C ASN A 253 13.09 -10.10 27.13
N LYS A 254 12.35 -9.53 28.09
CA LYS A 254 10.92 -9.20 27.93
C LYS A 254 10.74 -7.74 27.55
N SER A 255 9.80 -7.50 26.63
CA SER A 255 9.32 -6.15 26.33
C SER A 255 8.48 -5.56 27.48
N ALA A 256 8.02 -4.31 27.34
CA ALA A 256 6.89 -3.81 28.08
C ALA A 256 5.63 -4.64 27.83
N THR A 257 4.62 -4.50 28.68
CA THR A 257 3.33 -5.19 28.53
C THR A 257 2.38 -4.36 27.68
N PHE A 258 1.78 -5.00 26.67
CA PHE A 258 0.86 -4.39 25.72
C PHE A 258 -0.57 -4.96 25.84
N ASP A 259 -1.56 -4.17 25.45
CA ASP A 259 -2.95 -4.64 25.33
C ASP A 259 -3.20 -5.26 23.94
N CYS A 260 -2.42 -4.83 22.95
CA CYS A 260 -2.50 -5.32 21.58
C CYS A 260 -1.10 -5.35 20.93
N VAL A 261 -0.84 -6.40 20.16
CA VAL A 261 0.35 -6.55 19.32
C VAL A 261 -0.10 -6.67 17.87
N ILE A 262 0.41 -5.79 16.99
CA ILE A 262 0.08 -5.74 15.57
C ILE A 262 1.28 -6.19 14.74
N TRP A 263 1.11 -7.28 13.99
CA TRP A 263 2.12 -7.77 13.05
C TRP A 263 2.06 -6.99 11.75
N ALA A 264 3.07 -6.19 11.50
CA ALA A 264 3.27 -5.44 10.24
C ALA A 264 4.63 -5.79 9.62
N ILE A 265 4.95 -7.11 9.57
CA ILE A 265 6.26 -7.65 9.18
C ILE A 265 6.37 -8.00 7.70
N GLY A 266 5.34 -7.73 6.92
CA GLY A 266 5.27 -7.97 5.48
C GLY A 266 3.99 -8.62 5.02
N ARG A 267 3.94 -8.94 3.73
CA ARG A 267 2.81 -9.60 3.07
C ARG A 267 3.33 -10.74 2.20
N ARG A 268 2.52 -11.80 2.03
CA ARG A 268 2.77 -12.91 1.11
C ARG A 268 1.67 -12.98 0.04
N PRO A 269 1.95 -13.58 -1.12
CA PRO A 269 0.92 -13.77 -2.15
C PRO A 269 -0.13 -14.78 -1.65
N LYS A 270 -1.39 -14.57 -2.09
CA LYS A 270 -2.52 -15.45 -1.74
C LYS A 270 -2.66 -16.54 -2.81
N THR A 271 -1.69 -17.45 -2.85
CA THR A 271 -1.57 -18.52 -3.87
C THR A 271 -1.93 -19.90 -3.37
N ASP A 272 -2.25 -20.05 -2.10
CA ASP A 272 -2.63 -21.32 -1.51
C ASP A 272 -3.98 -21.82 -2.09
N ASP A 273 -4.06 -23.11 -2.41
CA ASP A 273 -5.27 -23.84 -2.83
C ASP A 273 -6.01 -23.32 -4.07
N ILE A 274 -5.42 -22.42 -4.87
CA ILE A 274 -6.05 -21.95 -6.12
C ILE A 274 -5.72 -22.80 -7.35
N GLY A 275 -5.04 -23.93 -7.19
CA GLY A 275 -4.82 -24.93 -8.25
C GLY A 275 -3.72 -24.57 -9.26
N LEU A 276 -2.72 -23.77 -8.88
CA LEU A 276 -1.62 -23.36 -9.78
C LEU A 276 -0.85 -24.55 -10.34
N ASP A 277 -0.47 -25.50 -9.48
CA ASP A 277 0.26 -26.72 -9.89
C ASP A 277 -0.55 -27.56 -10.90
N THR A 278 -1.87 -27.66 -10.67
CA THR A 278 -2.78 -28.40 -11.55
C THR A 278 -2.86 -27.78 -12.94
N ALA A 279 -2.80 -26.44 -13.03
CA ALA A 279 -2.78 -25.69 -14.29
C ALA A 279 -1.37 -25.54 -14.89
N GLY A 280 -0.34 -26.04 -14.23
CA GLY A 280 1.06 -25.90 -14.66
C GLY A 280 1.63 -24.48 -14.52
N VAL A 281 1.04 -23.64 -13.66
CA VAL A 281 1.51 -22.27 -13.40
C VAL A 281 2.65 -22.30 -12.38
N GLU A 282 3.79 -21.75 -12.75
CA GLU A 282 4.98 -21.69 -11.91
C GLU A 282 4.88 -20.61 -10.83
N MET A 283 5.50 -20.89 -9.68
CA MET A 283 5.71 -19.93 -8.58
C MET A 283 7.19 -19.76 -8.28
N ASP A 284 7.59 -18.57 -7.82
CA ASP A 284 8.93 -18.36 -7.28
C ASP A 284 9.06 -18.99 -5.86
N LYS A 285 10.29 -18.96 -5.30
CA LYS A 285 10.57 -19.50 -3.95
C LYS A 285 9.80 -18.80 -2.82
N ARG A 286 9.22 -17.64 -3.08
CA ARG A 286 8.42 -16.85 -2.13
C ARG A 286 6.91 -17.00 -2.38
N GLY A 287 6.53 -17.86 -3.34
CA GLY A 287 5.15 -18.14 -3.69
C GLY A 287 4.50 -17.13 -4.66
N PHE A 288 5.26 -16.16 -5.20
CA PHE A 288 4.75 -15.26 -6.22
C PHE A 288 4.67 -15.94 -7.58
N VAL A 289 3.72 -15.51 -8.41
CA VAL A 289 3.55 -15.96 -9.80
C VAL A 289 4.37 -15.05 -10.73
N PRO A 290 5.51 -15.51 -11.29
CA PRO A 290 6.29 -14.71 -12.23
C PRO A 290 5.50 -14.41 -13.49
N VAL A 291 5.65 -13.19 -14.00
CA VAL A 291 5.04 -12.75 -15.26
C VAL A 291 6.06 -11.99 -16.12
N ASP A 292 5.84 -12.00 -17.41
CA ASP A 292 6.58 -11.15 -18.34
C ASP A 292 6.09 -9.68 -18.29
N GLU A 293 6.67 -8.81 -19.10
CA GLU A 293 6.29 -7.39 -19.18
C GLU A 293 4.84 -7.16 -19.66
N TYR A 294 4.19 -8.20 -20.20
CA TYR A 294 2.82 -8.22 -20.66
C TYR A 294 1.85 -8.92 -19.70
N GLN A 295 2.29 -9.21 -18.46
CA GLN A 295 1.53 -9.88 -17.41
C GLN A 295 1.18 -11.35 -17.73
N GLN A 296 1.84 -11.98 -18.67
CA GLN A 296 1.65 -13.37 -19.02
C GLN A 296 2.53 -14.28 -18.15
N THR A 297 1.95 -15.38 -17.65
CA THR A 297 2.69 -16.42 -16.91
C THR A 297 3.40 -17.37 -17.90
N ASN A 298 4.03 -18.42 -17.39
CA ASN A 298 4.56 -19.52 -18.20
C ASN A 298 3.46 -20.28 -18.97
N VAL A 299 2.18 -20.16 -18.58
CA VAL A 299 1.02 -20.78 -19.23
C VAL A 299 0.31 -19.77 -20.14
N LYS A 300 0.21 -20.05 -21.45
CA LYS A 300 -0.23 -19.11 -22.48
C LYS A 300 -1.62 -18.47 -22.23
N SER A 301 -2.56 -19.21 -21.64
CA SER A 301 -3.92 -18.74 -21.35
C SER A 301 -4.04 -18.07 -19.98
N VAL A 302 -2.98 -18.12 -19.14
CA VAL A 302 -3.02 -17.63 -17.75
C VAL A 302 -2.14 -16.40 -17.60
N PHE A 303 -2.72 -15.36 -17.04
CA PHE A 303 -2.08 -14.07 -16.74
C PHE A 303 -2.17 -13.80 -15.24
N ALA A 304 -1.31 -12.93 -14.70
CA ALA A 304 -1.41 -12.51 -13.32
C ALA A 304 -1.21 -11.00 -13.17
N VAL A 305 -1.98 -10.36 -12.27
CA VAL A 305 -1.90 -8.92 -12.01
C VAL A 305 -1.98 -8.62 -10.51
N GLY A 306 -1.34 -7.55 -10.09
CA GLY A 306 -1.33 -7.08 -8.71
C GLY A 306 -0.35 -7.84 -7.82
N ASP A 307 -0.65 -7.88 -6.51
CA ASP A 307 0.28 -8.34 -5.47
C ASP A 307 0.80 -9.77 -5.68
N VAL A 308 0.01 -10.62 -6.31
CA VAL A 308 0.37 -12.02 -6.61
C VAL A 308 1.62 -12.14 -7.49
N THR A 309 1.96 -11.10 -8.26
CA THR A 309 3.14 -11.12 -9.16
C THR A 309 4.46 -10.79 -8.46
N GLY A 310 4.42 -10.31 -7.22
CA GLY A 310 5.61 -9.85 -6.50
C GLY A 310 6.21 -8.53 -6.99
N ALA A 311 5.58 -7.87 -7.96
CA ALA A 311 5.91 -6.50 -8.38
C ALA A 311 5.49 -5.47 -7.30
N ALA A 312 5.39 -4.20 -7.64
CA ALA A 312 4.96 -3.18 -6.68
C ALA A 312 3.53 -3.46 -6.18
N GLN A 313 3.38 -3.71 -4.87
CA GLN A 313 2.12 -4.04 -4.21
C GLN A 313 1.31 -2.76 -3.95
N LEU A 314 0.86 -2.12 -5.03
CA LEU A 314 0.13 -0.86 -5.03
C LEU A 314 -1.12 -0.96 -5.90
N THR A 315 -2.24 -0.49 -5.36
CA THR A 315 -3.54 -0.45 -6.07
C THR A 315 -3.45 0.16 -7.47
N PRO A 316 -2.82 1.34 -7.69
CA PRO A 316 -2.73 1.92 -9.04
C PRO A 316 -1.91 1.07 -10.01
N VAL A 317 -0.92 0.34 -9.53
CA VAL A 317 -0.10 -0.58 -10.36
C VAL A 317 -0.95 -1.76 -10.82
N ALA A 318 -1.71 -2.39 -9.92
CA ALA A 318 -2.61 -3.50 -10.25
C ALA A 318 -3.67 -3.07 -11.27
N ILE A 319 -4.30 -1.89 -11.07
CA ILE A 319 -5.28 -1.31 -12.01
C ILE A 319 -4.63 -1.04 -13.37
N ALA A 320 -3.45 -0.43 -13.39
CA ALA A 320 -2.74 -0.08 -14.62
C ALA A 320 -2.33 -1.34 -15.40
N ALA A 321 -1.84 -2.37 -14.72
CA ALA A 321 -1.48 -3.65 -15.32
C ALA A 321 -2.72 -4.32 -15.94
N GLY A 322 -3.80 -4.44 -15.18
CA GLY A 322 -5.03 -5.08 -15.64
C GLY A 322 -5.67 -4.36 -16.83
N ARG A 323 -5.75 -3.01 -16.81
CA ARG A 323 -6.30 -2.24 -17.93
C ARG A 323 -5.45 -2.38 -19.18
N ARG A 324 -4.11 -2.32 -19.09
CA ARG A 324 -3.22 -2.47 -20.25
C ARG A 324 -3.24 -3.88 -20.80
N LEU A 325 -3.36 -4.88 -19.94
CA LEU A 325 -3.57 -6.26 -20.35
C LEU A 325 -4.86 -6.42 -21.17
N ALA A 326 -5.97 -5.87 -20.69
CA ALA A 326 -7.25 -5.89 -21.41
C ALA A 326 -7.19 -5.10 -22.74
N ASP A 327 -6.55 -3.91 -22.74
CA ASP A 327 -6.33 -3.12 -23.97
C ASP A 327 -5.59 -3.94 -25.04
N ARG A 328 -4.60 -4.74 -24.64
CA ARG A 328 -3.81 -5.58 -25.52
C ARG A 328 -4.62 -6.78 -26.05
N LEU A 329 -5.33 -7.46 -25.14
CA LEU A 329 -6.02 -8.71 -25.48
C LEU A 329 -7.32 -8.51 -26.28
N TYR A 330 -8.01 -7.38 -26.08
CA TYR A 330 -9.37 -7.16 -26.60
C TYR A 330 -9.54 -5.89 -27.42
N ASN A 331 -8.49 -5.03 -27.53
CA ASN A 331 -8.56 -3.79 -28.32
C ASN A 331 -7.36 -3.59 -29.26
N ASN A 332 -6.67 -4.66 -29.64
CA ASN A 332 -5.56 -4.67 -30.60
C ASN A 332 -4.41 -3.70 -30.31
N MET A 333 -4.26 -3.26 -29.06
CA MET A 333 -3.15 -2.41 -28.62
C MET A 333 -1.94 -3.26 -28.20
N THR A 334 -1.33 -3.96 -29.18
CA THR A 334 -0.35 -5.05 -28.98
C THR A 334 0.84 -4.69 -28.11
N ASP A 335 1.29 -3.42 -28.16
CA ASP A 335 2.47 -2.94 -27.40
C ASP A 335 2.13 -2.37 -26.02
N ARG A 336 0.84 -2.44 -25.63
CA ARG A 336 0.38 -1.86 -24.37
C ARG A 336 0.84 -2.68 -23.18
N LYS A 337 1.72 -2.07 -22.35
CA LYS A 337 2.25 -2.66 -21.12
C LYS A 337 2.34 -1.64 -20.01
N VAL A 338 2.45 -2.10 -18.76
CA VAL A 338 2.71 -1.23 -17.63
C VAL A 338 4.21 -0.94 -17.53
N ASP A 339 4.55 0.34 -17.38
CA ASP A 339 5.93 0.74 -17.09
C ASP A 339 6.11 0.90 -15.58
N LEU A 340 6.93 0.04 -15.00
CA LEU A 340 7.21 0.00 -13.56
C LEU A 340 8.50 0.74 -13.19
N SER A 341 9.15 1.42 -14.13
CA SER A 341 10.42 2.10 -13.87
C SER A 341 10.30 3.35 -12.99
N LEU A 342 9.13 3.99 -13.02
CA LEU A 342 8.82 5.20 -12.24
C LEU A 342 7.44 5.05 -11.59
N ILE A 343 7.41 4.59 -10.35
CA ILE A 343 6.18 4.42 -9.57
C ILE A 343 6.17 5.47 -8.46
N PRO A 344 5.31 6.51 -8.56
CA PRO A 344 5.12 7.42 -7.45
C PRO A 344 4.51 6.67 -6.25
N THR A 345 5.08 6.86 -5.08
CA THR A 345 4.68 6.17 -3.86
C THR A 345 4.52 7.18 -2.73
N VAL A 346 3.45 7.02 -1.96
CA VAL A 346 3.20 7.80 -0.74
C VAL A 346 3.12 6.86 0.46
N VAL A 347 3.79 7.22 1.55
CA VAL A 347 3.57 6.64 2.87
C VAL A 347 2.76 7.64 3.68
N PHE A 348 1.59 7.21 4.14
CA PHE A 348 0.66 8.03 4.92
C PHE A 348 1.02 8.03 6.40
N SER A 349 2.26 8.43 6.69
CA SER A 349 2.76 8.75 8.03
C SER A 349 2.39 10.19 8.42
N HIS A 350 2.81 10.63 9.61
CA HIS A 350 2.75 12.02 10.05
C HIS A 350 4.16 12.44 10.47
N PRO A 351 4.85 13.25 9.62
CA PRO A 351 4.47 13.79 8.30
C PRO A 351 4.39 12.73 7.21
N ALA A 352 3.62 13.01 6.15
CA ALA A 352 3.53 12.15 4.98
C ALA A 352 4.85 12.14 4.20
N ILE A 353 5.12 11.01 3.53
CA ILE A 353 6.26 10.85 2.63
C ILE A 353 5.76 10.69 1.20
N GLY A 354 6.41 11.36 0.27
CA GLY A 354 6.26 11.16 -1.17
C GLY A 354 7.59 10.82 -1.83
N THR A 355 7.61 9.80 -2.68
CA THR A 355 8.84 9.37 -3.36
C THR A 355 8.58 8.86 -4.77
N VAL A 356 9.49 9.16 -5.70
CA VAL A 356 9.50 8.61 -7.06
C VAL A 356 10.92 8.52 -7.58
N GLY A 357 11.24 7.45 -8.29
CA GLY A 357 12.54 7.21 -8.90
C GLY A 357 13.57 6.58 -7.94
N LEU A 358 14.84 6.79 -8.23
CA LEU A 358 15.97 6.18 -7.53
C LEU A 358 16.26 6.90 -6.21
N THR A 359 16.53 6.16 -5.14
CA THR A 359 17.14 6.72 -3.93
C THR A 359 18.57 7.21 -4.23
N GLU A 360 19.13 8.06 -3.38
CA GLU A 360 20.51 8.53 -3.56
C GLU A 360 21.51 7.37 -3.64
N ALA A 361 21.35 6.36 -2.78
CA ALA A 361 22.21 5.17 -2.80
C ALA A 361 22.10 4.40 -4.13
N GLN A 362 20.87 4.14 -4.61
CA GLN A 362 20.64 3.47 -5.89
C GLN A 362 21.15 4.30 -7.09
N ALA A 363 20.99 5.62 -7.04
CA ALA A 363 21.48 6.49 -8.08
C ALA A 363 23.01 6.49 -8.14
N ARG A 364 23.69 6.54 -6.98
CA ARG A 364 25.16 6.44 -6.90
C ARG A 364 25.66 5.08 -7.38
N GLU A 365 25.02 3.99 -6.97
CA GLU A 365 25.36 2.63 -7.42
C GLU A 365 25.23 2.51 -8.94
N LYS A 366 24.17 3.04 -9.52
CA LYS A 366 23.86 2.88 -10.95
C LYS A 366 24.65 3.85 -11.86
N HIS A 367 24.90 5.08 -11.40
CA HIS A 367 25.40 6.17 -12.22
C HIS A 367 26.74 6.78 -11.73
N GLY A 368 27.26 6.33 -10.59
CA GLY A 368 28.55 6.79 -10.04
C GLY A 368 28.56 8.29 -9.76
N ASP A 369 29.66 8.94 -10.15
CA ASP A 369 29.89 10.36 -9.94
C ASP A 369 29.10 11.28 -10.88
N SER A 370 28.34 10.73 -11.82
CA SER A 370 27.52 11.54 -12.76
C SER A 370 26.21 12.03 -12.12
N ILE A 371 25.97 11.77 -10.82
CA ILE A 371 24.82 12.28 -10.10
C ILE A 371 25.14 13.52 -9.30
N LYS A 372 24.16 14.43 -9.21
CA LYS A 372 24.15 15.56 -8.30
C LYS A 372 22.88 15.52 -7.46
N VAL A 373 22.96 15.97 -6.22
CA VAL A 373 21.87 15.94 -5.24
C VAL A 373 21.59 17.33 -4.74
N TYR A 374 20.33 17.75 -4.82
CA TYR A 374 19.81 19.00 -4.28
C TYR A 374 18.93 18.69 -3.10
N LYS A 375 19.05 19.43 -2.00
CA LYS A 375 18.33 19.21 -0.76
C LYS A 375 17.89 20.54 -0.14
N ALA A 376 16.70 20.54 0.45
CA ALA A 376 16.25 21.59 1.36
C ALA A 376 15.59 20.98 2.58
N GLU A 377 15.76 21.64 3.73
CA GLU A 377 15.04 21.35 4.97
C GLU A 377 14.60 22.67 5.58
N PHE A 378 13.32 22.78 5.94
CA PHE A 378 12.75 24.01 6.49
C PHE A 378 11.55 23.71 7.38
N THR A 379 11.13 24.71 8.16
CA THR A 379 9.87 24.68 8.89
C THR A 379 8.79 25.28 8.00
N PRO A 380 7.79 24.50 7.54
CA PRO A 380 6.72 25.06 6.72
C PRO A 380 5.90 26.08 7.49
N MET A 381 5.30 27.06 6.82
CA MET A 381 4.57 28.15 7.45
C MET A 381 3.50 27.67 8.43
N TYR A 382 2.81 26.58 8.12
CA TYR A 382 1.84 25.98 9.03
C TYR A 382 2.47 25.59 10.39
N ALA A 383 3.67 25.06 10.40
CA ALA A 383 4.28 24.57 11.62
C ALA A 383 4.93 25.66 12.49
N VAL A 384 5.01 26.91 12.01
CA VAL A 384 5.67 28.01 12.75
C VAL A 384 4.97 28.28 14.10
N PHE A 385 3.65 28.16 14.14
CA PHE A 385 2.84 28.36 15.35
C PHE A 385 2.30 27.06 15.94
N ALA A 386 2.56 25.92 15.29
CA ALA A 386 2.13 24.62 15.78
C ALA A 386 2.83 24.24 17.09
N ALA A 387 2.17 23.39 17.87
CA ALA A 387 2.75 22.85 19.13
C ALA A 387 4.06 22.10 18.87
N HIS A 388 4.14 21.38 17.74
CA HIS A 388 5.35 20.75 17.26
C HIS A 388 5.76 21.34 15.91
N GLN A 389 6.97 21.97 15.88
CA GLN A 389 7.52 22.58 14.68
C GLN A 389 8.05 21.51 13.70
N GLN A 390 7.15 20.71 13.15
CA GLN A 390 7.45 19.66 12.20
C GLN A 390 8.23 20.19 10.99
N LYS A 391 9.30 19.50 10.60
CA LYS A 391 10.14 19.88 9.47
C LYS A 391 9.66 19.24 8.17
N THR A 392 9.79 20.00 7.10
CA THR A 392 9.69 19.50 5.73
C THR A 392 11.09 19.33 5.17
N ALA A 393 11.36 18.20 4.52
CA ALA A 393 12.62 17.95 3.83
C ALA A 393 12.34 17.46 2.41
N LEU A 394 13.11 17.98 1.45
CA LEU A 394 12.97 17.72 0.02
C LEU A 394 14.33 17.35 -0.57
N LYS A 395 14.35 16.39 -1.49
CA LYS A 395 15.55 15.96 -2.20
C LYS A 395 15.22 15.70 -3.67
N LEU A 396 15.99 16.31 -4.57
CA LEU A 396 16.04 15.94 -5.98
C LEU A 396 17.42 15.31 -6.29
N ILE A 397 17.38 14.22 -7.04
CA ILE A 397 18.56 13.52 -7.53
C ILE A 397 18.55 13.64 -9.06
N VAL A 398 19.63 14.18 -9.62
CA VAL A 398 19.77 14.39 -11.05
C VAL A 398 20.98 13.65 -11.61
N GLN A 399 20.97 13.34 -12.90
CA GLN A 399 21.98 12.54 -13.57
C GLN A 399 22.41 13.18 -14.89
N GLY A 400 23.74 13.15 -15.16
CA GLY A 400 24.38 13.59 -16.38
C GLY A 400 24.49 15.12 -16.53
N ASP A 401 25.11 15.58 -17.62
CA ASP A 401 25.38 17.00 -17.86
C ASP A 401 24.10 17.84 -18.03
N ASN A 402 23.03 17.22 -18.50
CA ASN A 402 21.72 17.86 -18.63
C ASN A 402 20.90 17.83 -17.34
N GLU A 403 21.43 17.27 -16.27
CA GLU A 403 20.80 17.16 -14.95
C GLU A 403 19.37 16.60 -15.02
N ARG A 404 19.16 15.48 -15.74
CA ARG A 404 17.86 14.81 -15.79
C ARG A 404 17.47 14.33 -14.39
N VAL A 405 16.26 14.64 -13.95
CA VAL A 405 15.73 14.19 -12.64
C VAL A 405 15.49 12.68 -12.67
N VAL A 406 16.16 11.95 -11.78
CA VAL A 406 16.08 10.49 -11.64
C VAL A 406 15.52 10.04 -10.30
N GLY A 407 15.41 10.95 -9.31
CA GLY A 407 14.81 10.70 -8.02
C GLY A 407 14.25 11.98 -7.41
N CYS A 408 13.09 11.84 -6.73
CA CYS A 408 12.46 12.92 -5.97
C CYS A 408 11.88 12.33 -4.69
N HIS A 409 12.33 12.85 -3.54
CA HIS A 409 12.01 12.33 -2.20
C HIS A 409 11.60 13.47 -1.29
N LEU A 410 10.41 13.37 -0.73
CA LEU A 410 9.74 14.44 -0.01
C LEU A 410 9.19 13.89 1.31
N ILE A 411 9.31 14.66 2.38
CA ILE A 411 8.64 14.41 3.65
C ILE A 411 8.14 15.73 4.22
N GLY A 412 6.86 15.82 4.55
CA GLY A 412 6.25 17.04 5.08
C GLY A 412 4.76 17.12 4.82
N LEU A 413 4.16 18.24 5.21
CA LEU A 413 2.74 18.52 4.98
C LEU A 413 2.47 18.74 3.48
N GLY A 414 1.48 18.03 2.93
CA GLY A 414 1.01 18.19 1.54
C GLY A 414 1.85 17.47 0.49
N VAL A 415 2.93 16.77 0.88
CA VAL A 415 3.79 16.04 -0.08
C VAL A 415 3.06 14.88 -0.75
N ASP A 416 2.07 14.31 -0.09
CA ASP A 416 1.20 13.25 -0.60
C ASP A 416 0.37 13.68 -1.82
N GLU A 417 0.00 14.96 -1.88
CA GLU A 417 -0.78 15.52 -2.99
C GLU A 417 0.14 16.12 -4.08
N MET A 418 1.20 16.87 -3.69
CA MET A 418 2.03 17.57 -4.68
C MET A 418 2.91 16.63 -5.51
N LEU A 419 3.33 15.48 -4.97
CA LEU A 419 4.20 14.53 -5.68
C LEU A 419 3.64 14.09 -7.02
N GLN A 420 2.31 13.94 -7.15
CA GLN A 420 1.68 13.48 -8.39
C GLN A 420 2.01 14.39 -9.58
N GLY A 421 2.03 15.70 -9.39
CA GLY A 421 2.39 16.66 -10.44
C GLY A 421 3.85 16.55 -10.85
N PHE A 422 4.76 16.49 -9.88
CA PHE A 422 6.19 16.32 -10.14
C PHE A 422 6.52 14.96 -10.78
N ALA A 423 5.82 13.90 -10.39
CA ALA A 423 5.99 12.58 -11.00
C ALA A 423 5.63 12.57 -12.49
N VAL A 424 4.64 13.37 -12.93
CA VAL A 424 4.31 13.53 -14.35
C VAL A 424 5.47 14.19 -15.09
N ALA A 425 6.05 15.28 -14.56
CA ALA A 425 7.19 15.96 -15.17
C ALA A 425 8.42 15.03 -15.25
N ILE A 426 8.72 14.31 -14.17
CA ILE A 426 9.85 13.35 -14.11
C ILE A 426 9.67 12.24 -15.16
N ARG A 427 8.44 11.71 -15.30
CA ARG A 427 8.12 10.71 -16.32
C ARG A 427 8.31 11.25 -17.74
N MET A 428 8.08 12.53 -17.98
CA MET A 428 8.34 13.21 -19.26
C MET A 428 9.83 13.45 -19.50
N GLY A 429 10.70 13.18 -18.52
CA GLY A 429 12.13 13.35 -18.61
C GLY A 429 12.63 14.72 -18.20
N ALA A 430 11.90 15.43 -17.35
CA ALA A 430 12.26 16.76 -16.87
C ALA A 430 13.68 16.81 -16.29
N THR A 431 14.34 17.92 -16.54
CA THR A 431 15.67 18.26 -16.06
C THR A 431 15.61 19.24 -14.89
N LYS A 432 16.71 19.44 -14.18
CA LYS A 432 16.79 20.48 -13.14
C LYS A 432 16.49 21.87 -13.71
N LYS A 433 16.92 22.13 -14.94
CA LYS A 433 16.61 23.38 -15.63
C LYS A 433 15.12 23.59 -15.83
N ASP A 434 14.35 22.53 -16.17
CA ASP A 434 12.89 22.65 -16.31
C ASP A 434 12.23 23.02 -14.98
N PHE A 435 12.75 22.51 -13.84
CA PHE A 435 12.31 22.93 -12.51
C PHE A 435 12.66 24.38 -12.25
N ASP A 436 13.91 24.81 -12.50
CA ASP A 436 14.39 26.18 -12.23
C ASP A 436 13.69 27.25 -13.09
N ASP A 437 13.34 26.89 -14.32
CA ASP A 437 12.64 27.82 -15.25
C ASP A 437 11.10 27.89 -14.95
N THR A 438 10.60 26.99 -14.11
CA THR A 438 9.17 26.98 -13.72
C THR A 438 8.90 28.07 -12.67
N ILE A 439 7.93 28.96 -12.95
CA ILE A 439 7.54 29.99 -11.99
C ILE A 439 6.92 29.31 -10.75
N ALA A 440 7.47 29.63 -9.58
CA ALA A 440 7.00 29.11 -8.30
C ALA A 440 5.61 29.59 -7.93
N ILE A 441 4.85 28.74 -7.21
CA ILE A 441 3.59 29.12 -6.58
C ILE A 441 3.89 29.59 -5.15
N HIS A 442 3.89 30.89 -4.93
CA HIS A 442 4.21 31.48 -3.63
C HIS A 442 2.95 31.92 -2.85
N PRO A 443 2.86 31.66 -1.52
CA PRO A 443 3.78 30.85 -0.70
C PRO A 443 3.29 29.41 -0.54
N THR A 444 4.09 28.44 -0.94
CA THR A 444 3.80 27.00 -0.78
C THR A 444 5.06 26.18 -0.48
N SER A 445 4.94 24.99 0.15
CA SER A 445 6.08 24.08 0.29
C SER A 445 6.54 23.50 -1.05
N SER A 446 5.68 23.47 -2.07
CA SER A 446 6.04 22.91 -3.39
C SER A 446 6.97 23.83 -4.17
N GLU A 447 7.00 25.13 -3.89
CA GLU A 447 7.95 26.07 -4.54
C GLU A 447 9.40 25.75 -4.24
N GLU A 448 9.67 25.13 -3.08
CA GLU A 448 11.02 24.76 -2.69
C GLU A 448 11.64 23.72 -3.63
N LEU A 449 10.83 22.90 -4.34
CA LEU A 449 11.34 21.98 -5.36
C LEU A 449 11.81 22.68 -6.64
N VAL A 450 11.20 23.80 -7.00
CA VAL A 450 11.58 24.58 -8.19
C VAL A 450 12.59 25.68 -7.89
N THR A 451 12.90 25.89 -6.62
CA THR A 451 13.91 26.88 -6.15
C THR A 451 15.16 26.24 -5.53
N LEU A 452 15.24 24.90 -5.46
CA LEU A 452 16.41 24.18 -4.95
C LEU A 452 17.74 24.61 -5.61
N ARG A 453 18.78 24.83 -4.81
CA ARG A 453 20.12 25.21 -5.29
C ARG A 453 21.17 24.24 -4.75
#